data_e83a62f9c1ff3eec2890e0c69950b5fb
#
_entry.id   e83a62f9c1ff3eec2890e0c69950b5fb
#
_cell.length_a   1.000
_cell.length_b   1.000
_cell.length_c   1.000
_cell.angle_alpha   90.00
_cell.angle_beta   90.00
_cell.angle_gamma   90.00
#
_symmetry.space_group_name_H-M   'P 1'
#
loop_
_entity.id
_entity.type
_entity.pdbx_description
1 polymer ?
#
loop_
_entity_poly.entity_id
_entity_poly.type
_entity_poly.pdbx_seq_one_letter_code
_entity_poly.pdbx_strand_id
1 'polypeptide(L)'
;MRVETKRLTVLAMFSAIAFVLAAFVRVPVVLFLRYDPKDVIITIAGFIFGPLAAFSVTVVVSVIQMFTVSQTGPWGLLMNVITSTAFCCTAAFIYKRNRSIKGATIGLVVAFFVATIVAMLWNYLIVPLYMPGVTRESVTPLLLSAFLPFNLISNGLNAAFTFIIYKHVKKALQAANLLPSRTNEVSTSKVNIGLILVAIFVVVTCILWILVL
;
A
#
# COMPACT_ATOMS: atom_id res chain seq x y z
N MET A 1 -17.80 25.65 -1.42
CA MET A 1 -16.67 25.10 -0.65
C MET A 1 -15.36 25.39 -1.38
N ARG A 2 -14.35 25.92 -0.67
CA ARG A 2 -13.03 26.19 -1.25
C ARG A 2 -12.38 24.87 -1.71
N VAL A 3 -11.59 24.90 -2.76
CA VAL A 3 -10.91 23.71 -3.34
C VAL A 3 -10.11 22.94 -2.28
N GLU A 4 -9.47 23.68 -1.38
CA GLU A 4 -8.70 23.12 -0.26
C GLU A 4 -9.57 22.31 0.73
N THR A 5 -10.77 22.81 1.05
CA THR A 5 -11.69 22.11 1.95
C THR A 5 -12.16 20.79 1.35
N LYS A 6 -12.49 20.77 0.05
CA LYS A 6 -12.86 19.52 -0.65
C LYS A 6 -11.73 18.49 -0.61
N ARG A 7 -10.49 18.94 -0.85
CA ARG A 7 -9.32 18.07 -0.80
C ARG A 7 -9.12 17.47 0.59
N LEU A 8 -9.23 18.30 1.64
CA LEU A 8 -9.08 17.84 3.02
C LEU A 8 -10.16 16.83 3.42
N THR A 9 -11.41 17.09 3.04
CA THR A 9 -12.52 16.17 3.29
C THR A 9 -12.28 14.81 2.62
N VAL A 10 -11.86 14.79 1.37
CA VAL A 10 -11.57 13.54 0.66
C VAL A 10 -10.40 12.80 1.28
N LEU A 11 -9.33 13.48 1.70
CA LEU A 11 -8.21 12.84 2.39
C LEU A 11 -8.63 12.28 3.75
N ALA A 12 -9.50 12.95 4.49
CA ALA A 12 -10.07 12.45 5.74
C ALA A 12 -10.92 11.17 5.49
N MET A 13 -11.71 11.14 4.42
CA MET A 13 -12.46 9.94 4.01
C MET A 13 -11.51 8.79 3.67
N PHE A 14 -10.44 9.03 2.91
CA PHE A 14 -9.44 8.00 2.61
C PHE A 14 -8.78 7.48 3.88
N SER A 15 -8.45 8.37 4.84
CA SER A 15 -7.86 7.96 6.12
C SER A 15 -8.83 7.09 6.93
N ALA A 16 -10.11 7.45 6.98
CA ALA A 16 -11.12 6.66 7.67
C ALA A 16 -11.30 5.27 7.04
N ILE A 17 -11.41 5.19 5.71
CA ILE A 17 -11.55 3.91 5.00
C ILE A 17 -10.30 3.05 5.18
N ALA A 18 -9.10 3.63 5.05
CA ALA A 18 -7.84 2.92 5.23
C ALA A 18 -7.71 2.38 6.66
N PHE A 19 -8.11 3.16 7.66
CA PHE A 19 -8.13 2.72 9.05
C PHE A 19 -9.12 1.58 9.29
N VAL A 20 -10.34 1.68 8.78
CA VAL A 20 -11.36 0.61 8.90
C VAL A 20 -10.85 -0.69 8.27
N LEU A 21 -10.26 -0.62 7.09
CA LEU A 21 -9.67 -1.80 6.45
C LEU A 21 -8.54 -2.40 7.31
N ALA A 22 -7.66 -1.58 7.85
CA ALA A 22 -6.57 -2.04 8.70
C ALA A 22 -7.05 -2.62 10.06
N ALA A 23 -8.18 -2.16 10.57
CA ALA A 23 -8.73 -2.64 11.83
C ALA A 23 -9.50 -3.96 11.68
N PHE A 24 -10.30 -4.10 10.64
CA PHE A 24 -11.25 -5.19 10.46
C PHE A 24 -10.83 -6.23 9.42
N VAL A 25 -10.09 -5.84 8.38
CA VAL A 25 -9.64 -6.75 7.32
C VAL A 25 -8.20 -7.17 7.59
N ARG A 26 -8.04 -8.22 8.39
CA ARG A 26 -6.73 -8.78 8.76
C ARG A 26 -6.66 -10.24 8.36
N VAL A 27 -6.08 -10.51 7.19
CA VAL A 27 -5.94 -11.86 6.66
C VAL A 27 -4.61 -12.45 7.11
N PRO A 28 -4.58 -13.56 7.87
CA PRO A 28 -3.33 -14.26 8.17
C PRO A 28 -2.75 -14.80 6.86
N VAL A 29 -1.46 -14.54 6.61
CA VAL A 29 -0.79 -14.92 5.35
C VAL A 29 0.37 -15.88 5.62
N VAL A 30 1.28 -15.50 6.54
CA VAL A 30 2.45 -16.31 6.89
C VAL A 30 2.64 -16.29 8.42
N LEU A 31 2.58 -17.43 9.05
CA LEU A 31 2.75 -17.58 10.51
C LEU A 31 1.88 -16.58 11.30
N PHE A 32 2.52 -15.66 12.02
CA PHE A 32 1.87 -14.61 12.81
C PHE A 32 1.61 -13.31 12.03
N LEU A 33 2.08 -13.22 10.76
CA LEU A 33 1.99 -12.03 9.93
C LEU A 33 0.63 -11.94 9.24
N ARG A 34 -0.02 -10.79 9.34
CA ARG A 34 -1.34 -10.54 8.79
C ARG A 34 -1.29 -9.44 7.76
N TYR A 35 -1.90 -9.69 6.61
CA TYR A 35 -2.11 -8.69 5.57
C TYR A 35 -3.29 -7.80 5.92
N ASP A 36 -3.14 -6.50 5.73
CA ASP A 36 -4.22 -5.51 5.70
C ASP A 36 -4.17 -4.68 4.41
N PRO A 37 -5.30 -4.40 3.76
CA PRO A 37 -5.33 -3.69 2.47
C PRO A 37 -5.32 -2.17 2.58
N LYS A 38 -4.91 -1.57 3.71
CA LYS A 38 -4.90 -0.11 3.91
C LYS A 38 -4.08 0.63 2.87
N ASP A 39 -2.93 0.04 2.47
CA ASP A 39 -1.99 0.66 1.54
C ASP A 39 -2.58 0.82 0.13
N VAL A 40 -3.56 0.01 -0.23
CA VAL A 40 -4.35 0.19 -1.47
C VAL A 40 -5.04 1.56 -1.47
N ILE A 41 -5.74 1.87 -0.40
CA ILE A 41 -6.50 3.12 -0.26
C ILE A 41 -5.56 4.33 -0.18
N ILE A 42 -4.47 4.19 0.57
CA ILE A 42 -3.44 5.23 0.70
C ILE A 42 -2.77 5.51 -0.65
N THR A 43 -2.46 4.47 -1.42
CA THR A 43 -1.87 4.63 -2.76
C THR A 43 -2.82 5.31 -3.72
N ILE A 44 -4.12 4.98 -3.68
CA ILE A 44 -5.15 5.65 -4.49
C ILE A 44 -5.22 7.14 -4.13
N ALA A 45 -5.20 7.50 -2.85
CA ALA A 45 -5.12 8.90 -2.41
C ALA A 45 -3.86 9.59 -2.98
N GLY A 46 -2.73 8.88 -2.98
CA GLY A 46 -1.48 9.34 -3.58
C GLY A 46 -1.55 9.54 -5.09
N PHE A 47 -2.21 8.67 -5.83
CA PHE A 47 -2.42 8.81 -7.27
C PHE A 47 -3.29 10.03 -7.61
N ILE A 48 -4.26 10.33 -6.77
CA ILE A 48 -5.19 11.44 -6.98
C ILE A 48 -4.56 12.78 -6.58
N PHE A 49 -3.98 12.86 -5.39
CA PHE A 49 -3.52 14.11 -4.78
C PHE A 49 -2.00 14.27 -4.71
N GLY A 50 -1.25 13.22 -5.05
CA GLY A 50 0.22 13.20 -5.05
C GLY A 50 0.85 12.57 -3.80
N PRO A 51 2.19 12.37 -3.81
CA PRO A 51 2.89 11.60 -2.79
C PRO A 51 2.80 12.22 -1.37
N LEU A 52 2.76 13.54 -1.24
CA LEU A 52 2.58 14.19 0.06
C LEU A 52 1.22 13.88 0.70
N ALA A 53 0.18 13.73 -0.11
CA ALA A 53 -1.13 13.32 0.37
C ALA A 53 -1.11 11.86 0.85
N ALA A 54 -0.43 10.96 0.12
CA ALA A 54 -0.22 9.58 0.57
C ALA A 54 0.53 9.55 1.92
N PHE A 55 1.60 10.32 2.05
CA PHE A 55 2.35 10.42 3.30
C PHE A 55 1.47 10.91 4.46
N SER A 56 0.70 12.00 4.26
CA SER A 56 -0.19 12.52 5.29
C SER A 56 -1.23 11.49 5.75
N VAL A 57 -1.87 10.79 4.80
CA VAL A 57 -2.83 9.71 5.11
C VAL A 57 -2.14 8.57 5.84
N THR A 58 -0.94 8.17 5.42
CA THR A 58 -0.14 7.12 6.09
C THR A 58 0.10 7.48 7.55
N VAL A 59 0.57 8.70 7.83
CA VAL A 59 0.85 9.14 9.20
C VAL A 59 -0.42 9.13 10.05
N VAL A 60 -1.50 9.74 9.56
CA VAL A 60 -2.78 9.78 10.28
C VAL A 60 -3.29 8.37 10.61
N VAL A 61 -3.33 7.48 9.62
CA VAL A 61 -3.79 6.10 9.81
C VAL A 61 -2.90 5.35 10.79
N SER A 62 -1.58 5.49 10.66
CA SER A 62 -0.62 4.79 11.55
C SER A 62 -0.71 5.28 12.99
N VAL A 63 -0.91 6.58 13.21
CA VAL A 63 -1.11 7.15 14.55
C VAL A 63 -2.41 6.60 15.17
N ILE A 64 -3.50 6.59 14.43
CA ILE A 64 -4.77 6.04 14.94
C ILE A 64 -4.60 4.54 15.24
N GLN A 65 -3.94 3.77 14.37
CA GLN A 65 -3.65 2.35 14.59
C GLN A 65 -2.82 2.12 15.87
N MET A 66 -1.83 2.97 16.16
CA MET A 66 -1.00 2.83 17.35
C MET A 66 -1.83 2.87 18.63
N PHE A 67 -2.84 3.75 18.70
CA PHE A 67 -3.67 3.90 19.89
C PHE A 67 -4.85 2.93 19.98
N THR A 68 -5.19 2.25 18.90
CA THR A 68 -6.42 1.43 18.82
C THR A 68 -6.16 -0.06 18.69
N VAL A 69 -5.36 -0.47 17.70
CA VAL A 69 -5.23 -1.88 17.29
C VAL A 69 -3.82 -2.41 17.29
N SER A 70 -2.80 -1.56 17.49
CA SER A 70 -1.41 -1.97 17.49
C SER A 70 -1.04 -2.67 18.80
N GLN A 71 -0.35 -3.80 18.70
CA GLN A 71 0.23 -4.51 19.84
C GLN A 71 1.72 -4.16 20.06
N THR A 72 2.32 -3.46 19.10
CA THR A 72 3.76 -3.12 19.09
C THR A 72 4.04 -1.66 19.41
N GLY A 73 2.99 -0.88 19.72
CA GLY A 73 3.10 0.51 20.16
C GLY A 73 3.89 1.41 19.19
N PRO A 74 4.83 2.23 19.70
CA PRO A 74 5.61 3.16 18.87
C PRO A 74 6.45 2.49 17.78
N TRP A 75 6.97 1.29 18.03
CA TRP A 75 7.74 0.53 17.03
C TRP A 75 6.87 0.12 15.84
N GLY A 76 5.63 -0.30 16.11
CA GLY A 76 4.66 -0.59 15.06
C GLY A 76 4.23 0.65 14.28
N LEU A 77 4.11 1.81 14.95
CA LEU A 77 3.88 3.09 14.28
C LEU A 77 4.99 3.40 13.27
N LEU A 78 6.25 3.37 13.73
CA LEU A 78 7.41 3.64 12.87
C LEU A 78 7.48 2.67 11.70
N MET A 79 7.31 1.37 11.95
CA MET A 79 7.27 0.35 10.90
C MET A 79 6.20 0.66 9.86
N ASN A 80 4.97 0.91 10.30
CA ASN A 80 3.86 1.24 9.40
C ASN A 80 4.12 2.50 8.58
N VAL A 81 4.60 3.58 9.22
CA VAL A 81 4.91 4.83 8.51
C VAL A 81 6.00 4.61 7.46
N ILE A 82 7.08 3.91 7.81
CA ILE A 82 8.22 3.70 6.91
C ILE A 82 7.82 2.78 5.74
N THR A 83 7.23 1.62 6.02
CA THR A 83 6.89 0.63 4.98
C THR A 83 5.76 1.09 4.07
N SER A 84 4.68 1.65 4.63
CA SER A 84 3.58 2.19 3.83
C SER A 84 4.01 3.42 3.03
N THR A 85 4.88 4.30 3.57
CA THR A 85 5.45 5.41 2.81
C THR A 85 6.33 4.90 1.67
N ALA A 86 7.16 3.90 1.91
CA ALA A 86 8.00 3.29 0.88
C ALA A 86 7.17 2.74 -0.28
N PHE A 87 6.02 2.14 -0.02
CA PHE A 87 5.11 1.66 -1.06
C PHE A 87 4.31 2.81 -1.71
N CYS A 88 3.49 3.50 -0.90
CA CYS A 88 2.48 4.42 -1.40
C CYS A 88 3.10 5.69 -2.03
N CYS A 89 4.13 6.26 -1.40
CA CYS A 89 4.76 7.48 -1.93
C CYS A 89 5.63 7.19 -3.15
N THR A 90 6.31 6.05 -3.22
CA THR A 90 7.07 5.65 -4.42
C THR A 90 6.13 5.47 -5.61
N ALA A 91 5.04 4.72 -5.44
CA ALA A 91 4.04 4.54 -6.49
C ALA A 91 3.45 5.88 -6.95
N ALA A 92 3.05 6.74 -5.99
CA ALA A 92 2.46 8.04 -6.26
C ALA A 92 3.46 9.02 -6.93
N PHE A 93 4.73 8.98 -6.57
CA PHE A 93 5.76 9.83 -7.14
C PHE A 93 6.00 9.52 -8.63
N ILE A 94 6.12 8.24 -8.96
CA ILE A 94 6.31 7.80 -10.36
C ILE A 94 5.05 8.11 -11.17
N TYR A 95 3.86 7.82 -10.63
CA TYR A 95 2.59 8.12 -11.28
C TYR A 95 2.39 9.63 -11.51
N LYS A 96 2.84 10.48 -10.56
CA LYS A 96 2.75 11.95 -10.71
C LYS A 96 3.54 12.46 -11.91
N ARG A 97 4.67 11.83 -12.24
CA ARG A 97 5.49 12.20 -13.42
C ARG A 97 4.85 11.74 -14.73
N ASN A 98 4.24 10.57 -14.74
CA ASN A 98 3.56 10.02 -15.90
C ASN A 98 2.16 9.52 -15.51
N ARG A 99 1.14 10.39 -15.66
CA ARG A 99 -0.26 10.13 -15.30
C ARG A 99 -0.96 9.25 -16.35
N SER A 100 -0.36 8.13 -16.69
CA SER A 100 -0.87 7.12 -17.62
C SER A 100 -1.01 5.77 -16.92
N ILE A 101 -1.67 4.82 -17.59
CA ILE A 101 -1.74 3.44 -17.13
C ILE A 101 -0.33 2.83 -17.01
N LYS A 102 0.55 3.12 -17.97
CA LYS A 102 1.95 2.69 -17.93
C LYS A 102 2.68 3.25 -16.70
N GLY A 103 2.49 4.55 -16.41
CA GLY A 103 3.06 5.17 -15.23
C GLY A 103 2.54 4.58 -13.92
N ALA A 104 1.26 4.24 -13.83
CA ALA A 104 0.69 3.54 -12.68
C ALA A 104 1.32 2.15 -12.50
N THR A 105 1.42 1.37 -13.58
CA THR A 105 2.01 0.02 -13.54
C THR A 105 3.47 0.07 -13.13
N ILE A 106 4.29 0.92 -13.76
CA ILE A 106 5.71 1.08 -13.41
C ILE A 106 5.84 1.54 -11.96
N GLY A 107 5.01 2.52 -11.54
CA GLY A 107 5.01 3.01 -10.17
C GLY A 107 4.74 1.91 -9.14
N LEU A 108 3.75 1.06 -9.39
CA LEU A 108 3.40 -0.05 -8.49
C LEU A 108 4.46 -1.15 -8.47
N VAL A 109 5.05 -1.47 -9.63
CA VAL A 109 6.14 -2.47 -9.70
C VAL A 109 7.38 -1.99 -8.94
N VAL A 110 7.79 -0.73 -9.15
CA VAL A 110 8.93 -0.16 -8.41
C VAL A 110 8.63 -0.09 -6.91
N ALA A 111 7.43 0.35 -6.54
CA ALA A 111 7.00 0.42 -5.15
C ALA A 111 7.00 -0.95 -4.46
N PHE A 112 6.59 -2.00 -5.16
CA PHE A 112 6.66 -3.38 -4.68
C PHE A 112 8.08 -3.78 -4.24
N PHE A 113 9.07 -3.54 -5.08
CA PHE A 113 10.47 -3.86 -4.73
C PHE A 113 11.02 -2.96 -3.62
N VAL A 114 10.80 -1.64 -3.73
CA VAL A 114 11.26 -0.68 -2.71
C VAL A 114 10.69 -0.99 -1.33
N ALA A 115 9.37 -1.21 -1.24
CA ALA A 115 8.74 -1.52 0.03
C ALA A 115 9.20 -2.86 0.60
N THR A 116 9.39 -3.88 -0.24
CA THR A 116 9.92 -5.17 0.20
C THR A 116 11.33 -5.03 0.77
N ILE A 117 12.22 -4.32 0.08
CA ILE A 117 13.59 -4.07 0.56
C ILE A 117 13.57 -3.31 1.89
N VAL A 118 12.78 -2.24 1.98
CA VAL A 118 12.65 -1.42 3.19
C VAL A 118 12.11 -2.24 4.36
N ALA A 119 11.09 -3.08 4.13
CA ALA A 119 10.55 -3.95 5.15
C ALA A 119 11.57 -5.00 5.63
N MET A 120 12.36 -5.58 4.72
CA MET A 120 13.42 -6.53 5.09
C MET A 120 14.50 -5.85 5.93
N LEU A 121 14.94 -4.64 5.54
CA LEU A 121 15.90 -3.86 6.30
C LEU A 121 15.37 -3.49 7.69
N TRP A 122 14.10 -3.08 7.78
CA TRP A 122 13.45 -2.82 9.07
C TRP A 122 13.47 -4.03 9.98
N ASN A 123 13.02 -5.17 9.48
CA ASN A 123 12.98 -6.40 10.29
C ASN A 123 14.37 -6.82 10.75
N TYR A 124 15.39 -6.73 9.91
CA TYR A 124 16.76 -7.09 10.27
C TYR A 124 17.39 -6.15 11.30
N LEU A 125 17.18 -4.84 11.15
CA LEU A 125 17.84 -3.83 11.97
C LEU A 125 17.10 -3.53 13.28
N ILE A 126 15.77 -3.50 13.22
CA ILE A 126 14.95 -2.90 14.28
C ILE A 126 14.28 -3.97 15.16
N VAL A 127 13.86 -5.12 14.60
CA VAL A 127 13.20 -6.17 15.40
C VAL A 127 14.03 -6.60 16.62
N PRO A 128 15.36 -6.83 16.52
CA PRO A 128 16.18 -7.18 17.68
C PRO A 128 16.26 -6.11 18.77
N LEU A 129 15.91 -4.84 18.44
CA LEU A 129 16.00 -3.74 19.41
C LEU A 129 14.80 -3.68 20.35
N TYR A 130 13.63 -4.15 19.92
CA TYR A 130 12.40 -4.01 20.70
C TYR A 130 11.78 -5.34 21.15
N MET A 131 12.24 -6.47 20.60
CA MET A 131 11.78 -7.80 21.02
C MET A 131 12.80 -8.46 21.97
N PRO A 132 12.49 -8.56 23.27
CA PRO A 132 13.40 -9.22 24.23
C PRO A 132 13.69 -10.66 23.82
N GLY A 133 14.97 -11.06 23.88
CA GLY A 133 15.40 -12.41 23.54
C GLY A 133 15.55 -12.72 22.05
N VAL A 134 15.25 -11.76 21.18
CA VAL A 134 15.43 -11.88 19.73
C VAL A 134 16.76 -11.24 19.33
N THR A 135 17.68 -12.05 18.81
CA THR A 135 18.98 -11.61 18.28
C THR A 135 18.94 -11.51 16.77
N ARG A 136 19.92 -10.84 16.15
CA ARG A 136 20.05 -10.81 14.68
C ARG A 136 20.21 -12.21 14.09
N GLU A 137 20.87 -13.12 14.80
CA GLU A 137 21.05 -14.50 14.37
C GLU A 137 19.73 -15.25 14.30
N SER A 138 18.82 -15.03 15.27
CA SER A 138 17.49 -15.64 15.28
C SER A 138 16.54 -15.02 14.24
N VAL A 139 16.71 -13.73 13.88
CA VAL A 139 15.90 -13.05 12.85
C VAL A 139 16.33 -13.45 11.43
N THR A 140 17.62 -13.69 11.20
CA THR A 140 18.14 -13.99 9.86
C THR A 140 17.41 -15.12 9.13
N PRO A 141 17.17 -16.31 9.74
CA PRO A 141 16.40 -17.37 9.07
C PRO A 141 14.93 -16.95 8.82
N LEU A 142 14.33 -16.17 9.72
CA LEU A 142 12.96 -15.69 9.57
C LEU A 142 12.82 -14.66 8.44
N LEU A 143 13.90 -13.94 8.09
CA LEU A 143 13.88 -13.00 6.97
C LEU A 143 13.50 -13.70 5.67
N LEU A 144 14.11 -14.83 5.38
CA LEU A 144 13.86 -15.55 4.13
C LEU A 144 12.63 -16.45 4.20
N SER A 145 12.37 -17.09 5.35
CA SER A 145 11.28 -18.07 5.48
C SER A 145 9.91 -17.44 5.77
N ALA A 146 9.86 -16.26 6.42
CA ALA A 146 8.60 -15.63 6.81
C ALA A 146 8.45 -14.21 6.28
N PHE A 147 9.41 -13.31 6.55
CA PHE A 147 9.26 -11.89 6.20
C PHE A 147 9.31 -11.64 4.70
N LEU A 148 10.20 -12.30 3.97
CA LEU A 148 10.28 -12.11 2.51
C LEU A 148 9.01 -12.57 1.79
N PRO A 149 8.52 -13.82 1.95
CA PRO A 149 7.30 -14.24 1.28
C PRO A 149 6.08 -13.41 1.71
N PHE A 150 5.97 -13.04 2.98
CA PHE A 150 4.91 -12.15 3.45
C PHE A 150 4.93 -10.80 2.73
N ASN A 151 6.08 -10.13 2.64
CA ASN A 151 6.18 -8.83 2.00
C ASN A 151 5.96 -8.90 0.48
N LEU A 152 6.42 -9.97 -0.18
CA LEU A 152 6.14 -10.20 -1.59
C LEU A 152 4.64 -10.37 -1.84
N ILE A 153 3.96 -11.19 -1.05
CA ILE A 153 2.51 -11.40 -1.17
C ILE A 153 1.75 -10.11 -0.87
N SER A 154 2.05 -9.46 0.26
CA SER A 154 1.32 -8.27 0.72
C SER A 154 1.48 -7.09 -0.23
N ASN A 155 2.71 -6.77 -0.63
CA ASN A 155 2.97 -5.68 -1.58
C ASN A 155 2.43 -6.00 -2.97
N GLY A 156 2.42 -7.28 -3.34
CA GLY A 156 1.81 -7.77 -4.56
C GLY A 156 0.31 -7.58 -4.60
N LEU A 157 -0.38 -7.96 -3.56
CA LEU A 157 -1.83 -7.75 -3.41
C LEU A 157 -2.16 -6.26 -3.39
N ASN A 158 -1.37 -5.44 -2.68
CA ASN A 158 -1.54 -4.00 -2.68
C ASN A 158 -1.41 -3.39 -4.09
N ALA A 159 -0.41 -3.82 -4.87
CA ALA A 159 -0.23 -3.36 -6.24
C ALA A 159 -1.40 -3.79 -7.14
N ALA A 160 -1.82 -5.05 -7.06
CA ALA A 160 -2.91 -5.60 -7.85
C ALA A 160 -4.24 -4.90 -7.55
N PHE A 161 -4.63 -4.81 -6.29
CA PHE A 161 -5.88 -4.14 -5.89
C PHE A 161 -5.85 -2.65 -6.21
N THR A 162 -4.74 -1.96 -5.98
CA THR A 162 -4.61 -0.55 -6.35
C THR A 162 -4.85 -0.36 -7.85
N PHE A 163 -4.25 -1.19 -8.70
CA PHE A 163 -4.39 -1.09 -10.13
C PHE A 163 -5.84 -1.31 -10.59
N ILE A 164 -6.53 -2.29 -10.03
CA ILE A 164 -7.92 -2.63 -10.37
C ILE A 164 -8.87 -1.52 -9.91
N ILE A 165 -8.74 -1.07 -8.66
CA ILE A 165 -9.73 -0.22 -8.00
C ILE A 165 -9.53 1.26 -8.33
N TYR A 166 -8.31 1.71 -8.57
CA TYR A 166 -7.95 3.11 -8.77
C TYR A 166 -8.83 3.85 -9.78
N LYS A 167 -9.09 3.24 -10.95
CA LYS A 167 -9.92 3.86 -11.99
C LYS A 167 -11.37 4.05 -11.55
N HIS A 168 -11.93 3.09 -10.83
CA HIS A 168 -13.31 3.12 -10.35
C HIS A 168 -13.48 4.20 -9.26
N VAL A 169 -12.54 4.28 -8.32
CA VAL A 169 -12.55 5.31 -7.27
C VAL A 169 -12.40 6.70 -7.88
N LYS A 170 -11.49 6.90 -8.84
CA LYS A 170 -11.33 8.18 -9.52
C LYS A 170 -12.62 8.62 -10.21
N LYS A 171 -13.28 7.72 -10.96
CA LYS A 171 -14.56 8.00 -11.62
C LYS A 171 -15.67 8.34 -10.62
N ALA A 172 -15.77 7.59 -9.52
CA ALA A 172 -16.75 7.84 -8.47
C ALA A 172 -16.58 9.23 -7.84
N LEU A 173 -15.35 9.62 -7.53
CA LEU A 173 -15.06 10.95 -6.97
C LEU A 173 -15.32 12.09 -7.97
N GLN A 174 -15.11 11.87 -9.27
CA GLN A 174 -15.47 12.83 -10.32
C GLN A 174 -16.99 12.97 -10.45
N ALA A 175 -17.74 11.85 -10.43
CA ALA A 175 -19.19 11.85 -10.46
C ALA A 175 -19.81 12.56 -9.23
N ALA A 176 -19.17 12.46 -8.06
CA ALA A 176 -19.56 13.17 -6.85
C ALA A 176 -19.13 14.66 -6.81
N ASN A 177 -18.57 15.21 -7.90
CA ASN A 177 -18.02 16.58 -7.96
C ASN A 177 -16.94 16.89 -6.89
N LEU A 178 -16.27 15.87 -6.39
CA LEU A 178 -15.16 15.99 -5.44
C LEU A 178 -13.81 16.16 -6.14
N LEU A 179 -13.73 15.80 -7.42
CA LEU A 179 -12.58 16.02 -8.30
C LEU A 179 -13.00 16.69 -9.61
N PRO A 180 -12.14 17.55 -10.21
CA PRO A 180 -12.42 18.12 -11.53
C PRO A 180 -12.48 17.00 -12.58
N SER A 181 -13.54 17.01 -13.41
CA SER A 181 -13.61 16.14 -14.57
C SER A 181 -12.68 16.69 -15.66
N ARG A 182 -11.60 15.96 -15.97
CA ARG A 182 -10.78 16.21 -17.16
C ARG A 182 -11.37 15.42 -18.32
N THR A 183 -11.87 16.13 -19.33
CA THR A 183 -12.54 15.59 -20.53
C THR A 183 -11.63 14.85 -21.50
N ASN A 184 -10.32 14.75 -21.26
CA ASN A 184 -9.36 14.21 -22.23
C ASN A 184 -8.64 12.93 -21.72
N GLU A 185 -9.38 11.94 -21.23
CA GLU A 185 -8.81 10.59 -21.15
C GLU A 185 -9.40 9.78 -22.30
N VAL A 186 -8.62 9.65 -23.38
CA VAL A 186 -8.91 8.75 -24.51
C VAL A 186 -9.13 7.36 -23.98
N SER A 187 -10.38 6.90 -24.05
CA SER A 187 -10.76 5.51 -23.77
C SER A 187 -10.25 4.62 -24.90
N THR A 188 -9.00 4.23 -24.87
CA THR A 188 -8.52 3.16 -25.74
C THR A 188 -8.87 1.82 -25.09
N SER A 189 -9.94 1.25 -25.61
CA SER A 189 -10.33 -0.17 -25.39
C SER A 189 -9.36 -1.10 -26.13
N LYS A 190 -8.07 -1.10 -25.76
CA LYS A 190 -7.13 -2.18 -26.12
C LYS A 190 -6.93 -3.03 -24.91
N VAL A 191 -6.93 -4.34 -25.11
CA VAL A 191 -6.61 -5.35 -24.08
C VAL A 191 -5.40 -4.84 -23.30
N ASN A 192 -5.65 -4.43 -22.06
CA ASN A 192 -4.65 -3.75 -21.27
C ASN A 192 -3.59 -4.77 -20.85
N ILE A 193 -2.40 -4.67 -21.43
CA ILE A 193 -1.21 -5.42 -20.97
C ILE A 193 -1.07 -5.31 -19.45
N GLY A 194 -1.41 -4.14 -18.87
CA GLY A 194 -1.47 -3.96 -17.43
C GLY A 194 -2.46 -4.89 -16.71
N LEU A 195 -3.60 -5.21 -17.30
CA LEU A 195 -4.56 -6.15 -16.70
C LEU A 195 -4.03 -7.59 -16.72
N ILE A 196 -3.33 -7.97 -17.78
CA ILE A 196 -2.65 -9.26 -17.87
C ILE A 196 -1.52 -9.36 -16.86
N LEU A 197 -0.69 -8.31 -16.73
CA LEU A 197 0.39 -8.25 -15.75
C LEU A 197 -0.14 -8.35 -14.31
N VAL A 198 -1.25 -7.66 -14.01
CA VAL A 198 -1.91 -7.76 -12.69
C VAL A 198 -2.46 -9.17 -12.47
N ALA A 199 -3.08 -9.78 -13.46
CA ALA A 199 -3.58 -11.16 -13.35
C ALA A 199 -2.43 -12.14 -13.10
N ILE A 200 -1.33 -12.03 -13.85
CA ILE A 200 -0.12 -12.84 -13.65
C ILE A 200 0.44 -12.62 -12.24
N PHE A 201 0.48 -11.37 -11.80
CA PHE A 201 1.01 -11.03 -10.48
C PHE A 201 0.16 -11.59 -9.35
N VAL A 202 -1.17 -11.51 -9.44
CA VAL A 202 -2.11 -12.13 -8.48
C VAL A 202 -1.94 -13.65 -8.49
N VAL A 203 -1.82 -14.27 -9.65
CA VAL A 203 -1.59 -15.72 -9.76
C VAL A 203 -0.27 -16.13 -9.12
N VAL A 204 0.81 -15.40 -9.38
CA VAL A 204 2.13 -15.67 -8.79
C VAL A 204 2.08 -15.50 -7.26
N THR A 205 1.41 -14.46 -6.75
CA THR A 205 1.25 -14.28 -5.31
C THR A 205 0.39 -15.37 -4.67
N CYS A 206 -0.66 -15.83 -5.33
CA CYS A 206 -1.47 -16.97 -4.88
C CYS A 206 -0.66 -18.29 -4.87
N ILE A 207 0.17 -18.52 -5.89
CA ILE A 207 1.03 -19.71 -5.95
C ILE A 207 2.07 -19.66 -4.82
N LEU A 208 2.69 -18.51 -4.60
CA LEU A 208 3.63 -18.32 -3.48
C LEU A 208 2.96 -18.56 -2.12
N TRP A 209 1.70 -18.16 -1.97
CA TRP A 209 0.93 -18.47 -0.77
C TRP A 209 0.77 -19.98 -0.56
N ILE A 210 0.37 -20.70 -1.61
CA ILE A 210 0.18 -22.16 -1.55
C ILE A 210 1.50 -22.88 -1.22
N LEU A 211 2.64 -22.36 -1.68
CA LEU A 211 3.96 -22.96 -1.43
C LEU A 211 4.52 -22.65 -0.04
N VAL A 212 3.99 -21.64 0.65
CA VAL A 212 4.44 -21.22 2.00
C VAL A 212 3.54 -21.81 3.11
N LEU A 213 2.33 -22.25 2.78
CA LEU A 213 1.42 -23.00 3.66
C LEU A 213 1.81 -24.47 3.76
#